data_c50739882601c9aefa0fdea464df4c2d
#
_entry.id   c50739882601c9aefa0fdea464df4c2d
#
_cell.length_a   1.000
_cell.length_b   1.000
_cell.length_c   1.000
_cell.angle_alpha   90.00
_cell.angle_beta   90.00
_cell.angle_gamma   90.00
#
_symmetry.space_group_name_H-M   'P 1'
#
loop_
_entity.id
_entity.type
_entity.pdbx_description
1 polymer ?
#
loop_
_entity_poly.entity_id
_entity_poly.type
_entity_poly.pdbx_seq_one_letter_code
_entity_poly.pdbx_strand_id
1 'polypeptide(L)'
;MSITELLMLGAAGIFAGILAGFLGIGGGTVLVPLLVALNYAPVQAVATSGLSIVITAISGSIQNWRMGYLSLSQVAGIGFPAVLTAQIGAYLAGIFPPYLLLLTFGLLLWLNIYLIEVRKRLTAKKKAEVEQGELGGQAGQGENAQLPITNHELPNNSNIIFHPTFAKIATGSAAGLLAGLFGVGGGVIMVPLQILLLGESIKTAIQTSLGVIVITAISATAGHAARGNVLWVVGLILGGGGLLGAQVSTRFLPRLPDRIVSLAFRSLLAVLSIYVFWQAWQKFING
;
A
#
# COMPACT_ATOMS: atom_id res chain seq x y z
N MET A 1 28.13 9.54 -10.17
CA MET A 1 27.62 8.18 -9.94
C MET A 1 28.46 7.20 -10.73
N SER A 2 28.94 6.14 -10.09
CA SER A 2 29.63 5.06 -10.76
C SER A 2 28.63 4.14 -11.52
N ILE A 3 29.14 3.38 -12.51
CA ILE A 3 28.31 2.39 -13.24
C ILE A 3 27.71 1.37 -12.27
N THR A 4 28.47 0.99 -11.24
CA THR A 4 28.03 0.05 -10.20
C THR A 4 26.86 0.61 -9.40
N GLU A 5 26.90 1.88 -9.00
CA GLU A 5 25.79 2.55 -8.32
C GLU A 5 24.52 2.61 -9.19
N LEU A 6 24.69 2.91 -10.48
CA LEU A 6 23.58 2.95 -11.43
C LEU A 6 22.89 1.58 -11.54
N LEU A 7 23.67 0.51 -11.68
CA LEU A 7 23.17 -0.87 -11.77
C LEU A 7 22.49 -1.30 -10.47
N MET A 8 23.06 -0.96 -9.32
CA MET A 8 22.50 -1.28 -8.01
C MET A 8 21.17 -0.58 -7.77
N LEU A 9 21.07 0.71 -8.12
CA LEU A 9 19.80 1.47 -8.02
C LEU A 9 18.76 0.94 -9.01
N GLY A 10 19.14 0.61 -10.24
CA GLY A 10 18.24 0.00 -11.20
C GLY A 10 17.68 -1.35 -10.73
N ALA A 11 18.54 -2.23 -10.22
CA ALA A 11 18.13 -3.52 -9.65
C ALA A 11 17.22 -3.35 -8.42
N ALA A 12 17.55 -2.41 -7.54
CA ALA A 12 16.70 -2.05 -6.39
C ALA A 12 15.33 -1.54 -6.84
N GLY A 13 15.28 -0.72 -7.90
CA GLY A 13 14.04 -0.26 -8.52
C GLY A 13 13.20 -1.43 -9.03
N ILE A 14 13.80 -2.37 -9.78
CA ILE A 14 13.11 -3.58 -10.28
C ILE A 14 12.52 -4.38 -9.10
N PHE A 15 13.30 -4.64 -8.08
CA PHE A 15 12.85 -5.37 -6.90
C PHE A 15 11.70 -4.66 -6.17
N ALA A 16 11.83 -3.34 -5.94
CA ALA A 16 10.78 -2.53 -5.33
C ALA A 16 9.51 -2.50 -6.20
N GLY A 17 9.66 -2.45 -7.53
CA GLY A 17 8.55 -2.51 -8.48
C GLY A 17 7.83 -3.85 -8.47
N ILE A 18 8.55 -4.97 -8.36
CA ILE A 18 7.96 -6.30 -8.20
C ILE A 18 7.11 -6.34 -6.92
N LEU A 19 7.65 -5.87 -5.81
CA LEU A 19 6.90 -5.80 -4.54
C LEU A 19 5.72 -4.83 -4.61
N ALA A 20 5.88 -3.70 -5.29
CA ALA A 20 4.79 -2.73 -5.49
C ALA A 20 3.59 -3.37 -6.20
N GLY A 21 3.82 -4.10 -7.28
CA GLY A 21 2.75 -4.72 -8.05
C GLY A 21 2.09 -5.92 -7.35
N PHE A 22 2.85 -6.72 -6.59
CA PHE A 22 2.28 -7.84 -5.83
C PHE A 22 1.56 -7.41 -4.55
N LEU A 23 2.01 -6.33 -3.90
CA LEU A 23 1.55 -5.96 -2.56
C LEU A 23 0.76 -4.64 -2.53
N GLY A 24 0.76 -3.88 -3.63
CA GLY A 24 0.03 -2.61 -3.72
C GLY A 24 0.57 -1.50 -2.80
N ILE A 25 1.84 -1.60 -2.39
CA ILE A 25 2.47 -0.68 -1.44
C ILE A 25 3.28 0.44 -2.10
N GLY A 26 3.36 0.47 -3.43
CA GLY A 26 4.09 1.50 -4.18
C GLY A 26 5.62 1.34 -4.18
N GLY A 27 6.20 0.32 -3.52
CA GLY A 27 7.66 0.08 -3.48
C GLY A 27 8.45 0.96 -2.50
N GLY A 28 7.91 2.09 -2.05
CA GLY A 28 8.62 3.04 -1.17
C GLY A 28 8.99 2.47 0.19
N THR A 29 8.24 1.49 0.70
CA THR A 29 8.57 0.78 1.94
C THR A 29 9.96 0.15 1.92
N VAL A 30 10.43 -0.26 0.74
CA VAL A 30 11.76 -0.83 0.52
C VAL A 30 12.76 0.25 0.12
N LEU A 31 12.34 1.18 -0.75
CA LEU A 31 13.23 2.22 -1.27
C LEU A 31 13.68 3.21 -0.21
N VAL A 32 12.79 3.63 0.72
CA VAL A 32 13.15 4.59 1.78
C VAL A 32 14.25 4.01 2.69
N PRO A 33 14.08 2.83 3.31
CA PRO A 33 15.14 2.23 4.12
C PRO A 33 16.44 1.98 3.34
N LEU A 34 16.33 1.58 2.07
CA LEU A 34 17.49 1.36 1.22
C LEU A 34 18.28 2.66 0.98
N LEU A 35 17.60 3.74 0.62
CA LEU A 35 18.25 5.04 0.40
C LEU A 35 18.89 5.57 1.68
N VAL A 36 18.24 5.38 2.84
CA VAL A 36 18.82 5.75 4.14
C VAL A 36 20.07 4.90 4.44
N ALA A 37 20.06 3.61 4.08
CA ALA A 37 21.24 2.73 4.20
C ALA A 37 22.41 3.17 3.30
N LEU A 38 22.08 3.79 2.15
CA LEU A 38 23.06 4.41 1.25
C LEU A 38 23.47 5.82 1.69
N ASN A 39 23.19 6.20 2.94
CA ASN A 39 23.56 7.48 3.57
C ASN A 39 22.83 8.71 3.00
N TYR A 40 21.75 8.57 2.26
CA TYR A 40 20.89 9.71 1.92
C TYR A 40 20.14 10.19 3.16
N ALA A 41 19.91 11.51 3.26
CA ALA A 41 19.10 12.06 4.35
C ALA A 41 17.67 11.48 4.29
N PRO A 42 17.03 11.13 5.43
CA PRO A 42 15.70 10.51 5.44
C PRO A 42 14.64 11.27 4.64
N VAL A 43 14.62 12.60 4.72
CA VAL A 43 13.69 13.43 3.94
C VAL A 43 13.96 13.33 2.42
N GLN A 44 15.23 13.26 2.00
CA GLN A 44 15.59 13.04 0.59
C GLN A 44 15.24 11.63 0.13
N ALA A 45 15.43 10.62 0.98
CA ALA A 45 15.03 9.25 0.70
C ALA A 45 13.51 9.14 0.49
N VAL A 46 12.71 9.78 1.37
CA VAL A 46 11.25 9.90 1.25
C VAL A 46 10.84 10.58 -0.06
N ALA A 47 11.42 11.73 -0.35
CA ALA A 47 11.10 12.53 -1.54
C ALA A 47 11.45 11.79 -2.85
N THR A 48 12.63 11.17 -2.88
CA THR A 48 13.18 10.47 -4.05
C THR A 48 12.44 9.16 -4.31
N SER A 49 12.09 8.42 -3.25
CA SER A 49 11.22 7.25 -3.39
C SER A 49 9.85 7.62 -3.92
N GLY A 50 9.28 8.75 -3.49
CA GLY A 50 8.02 9.29 -4.02
C GLY A 50 8.05 9.43 -5.55
N LEU A 51 9.11 10.01 -6.12
CA LEU A 51 9.29 10.14 -7.57
C LEU A 51 9.35 8.76 -8.26
N SER A 52 10.11 7.82 -7.71
CA SER A 52 10.18 6.45 -8.23
C SER A 52 8.81 5.77 -8.20
N ILE A 53 8.04 5.97 -7.12
CA ILE A 53 6.69 5.42 -6.98
C ILE A 53 5.73 5.97 -8.02
N VAL A 54 5.81 7.25 -8.39
CA VAL A 54 4.97 7.81 -9.48
C VAL A 54 5.11 6.96 -10.73
N ILE A 55 6.34 6.69 -11.17
CA ILE A 55 6.64 5.93 -12.39
C ILE A 55 6.16 4.48 -12.25
N THR A 56 6.48 3.86 -11.13
CA THR A 56 6.13 2.46 -10.82
C THR A 56 4.62 2.27 -10.73
N ALA A 57 3.91 3.17 -10.04
CA ALA A 57 2.46 3.10 -9.86
C ALA A 57 1.70 3.38 -11.16
N ILE A 58 2.17 4.30 -12.00
CA ILE A 58 1.61 4.53 -13.34
C ILE A 58 1.71 3.23 -14.16
N SER A 59 2.90 2.61 -14.17
CA SER A 59 3.13 1.36 -14.89
C SER A 59 2.18 0.24 -14.44
N GLY A 60 2.09 0.00 -13.11
CA GLY A 60 1.21 -1.01 -12.56
C GLY A 60 -0.27 -0.70 -12.75
N SER A 61 -0.67 0.58 -12.67
CA SER A 61 -2.06 1.01 -12.89
C SER A 61 -2.50 0.84 -14.34
N ILE A 62 -1.63 1.16 -15.31
CA ILE A 62 -1.90 0.91 -16.73
C ILE A 62 -2.11 -0.58 -16.98
N GLN A 63 -1.28 -1.44 -16.37
CA GLN A 63 -1.43 -2.88 -16.50
C GLN A 63 -2.75 -3.37 -15.88
N ASN A 64 -3.11 -2.93 -14.67
CA ASN A 64 -4.37 -3.27 -14.02
C ASN A 64 -5.58 -2.76 -14.81
N TRP A 65 -5.49 -1.58 -15.40
CA TRP A 65 -6.54 -1.02 -16.25
C TRP A 65 -6.74 -1.86 -17.52
N ARG A 66 -5.65 -2.23 -18.20
CA ARG A 66 -5.71 -3.11 -19.38
C ARG A 66 -6.30 -4.48 -19.09
N MET A 67 -6.16 -4.98 -17.87
CA MET A 67 -6.73 -6.24 -17.41
C MET A 67 -8.17 -6.10 -16.89
N GLY A 68 -8.75 -4.89 -16.85
CA GLY A 68 -10.11 -4.64 -16.37
C GLY A 68 -10.28 -4.64 -14.84
N TYR A 69 -9.19 -4.58 -14.09
CA TYR A 69 -9.21 -4.65 -12.61
C TYR A 69 -9.21 -3.28 -11.92
N LEU A 70 -9.12 -2.17 -12.66
CA LEU A 70 -9.06 -0.84 -12.08
C LEU A 70 -10.41 -0.12 -12.16
N SER A 71 -10.99 0.19 -11.01
CA SER A 71 -12.20 1.03 -10.89
C SER A 71 -11.82 2.50 -10.75
N LEU A 72 -11.99 3.30 -11.80
CA LEU A 72 -11.69 4.74 -11.78
C LEU A 72 -12.52 5.50 -10.75
N SER A 73 -13.77 5.09 -10.51
CA SER A 73 -14.65 5.70 -9.50
C SER A 73 -14.12 5.49 -8.08
N GLN A 74 -13.58 4.30 -7.77
CA GLN A 74 -12.94 4.05 -6.48
C GLN A 74 -11.65 4.82 -6.34
N VAL A 75 -10.81 4.82 -7.38
CA VAL A 75 -9.56 5.57 -7.42
C VAL A 75 -9.80 7.07 -7.20
N ALA A 76 -10.78 7.66 -7.87
CA ALA A 76 -11.11 9.08 -7.69
C ALA A 76 -11.67 9.35 -6.27
N GLY A 77 -12.58 8.51 -5.77
CA GLY A 77 -13.21 8.70 -4.45
C GLY A 77 -12.23 8.63 -3.28
N ILE A 78 -11.18 7.78 -3.38
CA ILE A 78 -10.12 7.66 -2.37
C ILE A 78 -9.00 8.66 -2.64
N GLY A 79 -8.66 8.89 -3.92
CA GLY A 79 -7.54 9.74 -4.32
C GLY A 79 -7.77 11.22 -4.09
N PHE A 80 -8.99 11.73 -4.27
CA PHE A 80 -9.30 13.14 -4.12
C PHE A 80 -8.94 13.71 -2.74
N PRO A 81 -9.40 13.14 -1.61
CA PRO A 81 -9.01 13.62 -0.28
C PRO A 81 -7.51 13.41 0.00
N ALA A 82 -6.90 12.41 -0.63
CA ALA A 82 -5.49 12.10 -0.45
C ALA A 82 -4.55 13.18 -1.02
N VAL A 83 -4.97 13.93 -2.05
CA VAL A 83 -4.15 15.01 -2.65
C VAL A 83 -3.79 16.06 -1.61
N LEU A 84 -4.77 16.55 -0.85
CA LEU A 84 -4.57 17.60 0.14
C LEU A 84 -3.73 17.11 1.32
N THR A 85 -4.05 15.93 1.82
CA THR A 85 -3.34 15.36 2.97
C THR A 85 -1.91 14.93 2.63
N ALA A 86 -1.61 14.59 1.37
CA ALA A 86 -0.24 14.32 0.92
C ALA A 86 0.65 15.57 0.98
N GLN A 87 0.11 16.76 0.70
CA GLN A 87 0.85 18.03 0.85
C GLN A 87 1.16 18.30 2.32
N ILE A 88 0.21 18.05 3.23
CA ILE A 88 0.42 18.18 4.68
C ILE A 88 1.52 17.19 5.12
N GLY A 89 1.45 15.94 4.67
CA GLY A 89 2.47 14.94 4.97
C GLY A 89 3.87 15.32 4.49
N ALA A 90 3.99 15.83 3.27
CA ALA A 90 5.25 16.29 2.70
C ALA A 90 5.83 17.51 3.43
N TYR A 91 4.96 18.39 3.95
CA TYR A 91 5.39 19.51 4.80
C TYR A 91 5.92 19.00 6.15
N LEU A 92 5.19 18.10 6.81
CA LEU A 92 5.58 17.52 8.10
C LEU A 92 6.89 16.73 8.01
N ALA A 93 7.13 15.99 6.91
CA ALA A 93 8.37 15.25 6.70
C ALA A 93 9.61 16.15 6.69
N GLY A 94 9.46 17.40 6.25
CA GLY A 94 10.54 18.40 6.28
C GLY A 94 10.84 18.98 7.66
N ILE A 95 9.88 18.89 8.60
CA ILE A 95 10.01 19.43 9.98
C ILE A 95 10.49 18.35 10.95
N PHE A 96 10.13 17.08 10.70
CA PHE A 96 10.46 16.00 11.63
C PHE A 96 11.97 15.74 11.69
N PRO A 97 12.53 15.57 12.90
CA PRO A 97 13.89 15.10 13.04
C PRO A 97 14.08 13.73 12.37
N PRO A 98 15.26 13.44 11.77
CA PRO A 98 15.52 12.20 11.03
C PRO A 98 15.15 10.91 11.79
N TYR A 99 15.49 10.83 13.06
CA TYR A 99 15.18 9.64 13.89
C TYR A 99 13.69 9.48 14.14
N LEU A 100 12.95 10.59 14.30
CA LEU A 100 11.51 10.56 14.55
C LEU A 100 10.75 10.14 13.30
N LEU A 101 11.20 10.58 12.11
CA LEU A 101 10.62 10.17 10.83
C LEU A 101 10.76 8.66 10.62
N LEU A 102 11.92 8.08 10.93
CA LEU A 102 12.15 6.64 10.83
C LEU A 102 11.41 5.86 11.92
N LEU A 103 11.37 6.35 13.16
CA LEU A 103 10.65 5.72 14.27
C LEU A 103 9.16 5.61 13.96
N THR A 104 8.54 6.72 13.56
CA THR A 104 7.11 6.75 13.22
C THR A 104 6.80 5.91 11.99
N PHE A 105 7.72 5.83 11.02
CA PHE A 105 7.60 4.91 9.90
C PHE A 105 7.64 3.43 10.34
N GLY A 106 8.57 3.06 11.22
CA GLY A 106 8.61 1.71 11.79
C GLY A 106 7.35 1.34 12.56
N LEU A 107 6.80 2.27 13.36
CA LEU A 107 5.51 2.10 14.06
C LEU A 107 4.36 1.92 13.07
N LEU A 108 4.35 2.65 11.96
CA LEU A 108 3.35 2.46 10.89
C LEU A 108 3.42 1.07 10.30
N LEU A 109 4.61 0.55 9.99
CA LEU A 109 4.76 -0.81 9.47
C LEU A 109 4.24 -1.84 10.46
N TRP A 110 4.52 -1.68 11.73
CA TRP A 110 4.05 -2.56 12.80
C TRP A 110 2.52 -2.50 12.98
N LEU A 111 1.94 -1.28 12.96
CA LEU A 111 0.50 -1.08 12.98
C LEU A 111 -0.20 -1.82 11.84
N ASN A 112 0.38 -1.82 10.64
CA ASN A 112 -0.19 -2.52 9.50
C ASN A 112 -0.23 -4.05 9.69
N ILE A 113 0.81 -4.63 10.30
CA ILE A 113 0.82 -6.06 10.65
C ILE A 113 -0.35 -6.37 11.60
N TYR A 114 -0.54 -5.52 12.61
CA TYR A 114 -1.62 -5.65 13.58
C TYR A 114 -3.00 -5.55 12.92
N LEU A 115 -3.23 -4.57 12.05
CA LEU A 115 -4.50 -4.37 11.34
C LEU A 115 -4.89 -5.58 10.47
N ILE A 116 -3.90 -6.20 9.79
CA ILE A 116 -4.13 -7.41 8.99
C ILE A 116 -4.52 -8.59 9.89
N GLU A 117 -3.91 -8.72 11.07
CA GLU A 117 -4.25 -9.79 12.02
C GLU A 117 -5.64 -9.60 12.61
N VAL A 118 -6.01 -8.37 13.00
CA VAL A 118 -7.36 -8.02 13.47
C VAL A 118 -8.41 -8.43 12.45
N ARG A 119 -8.20 -8.08 11.17
CA ARG A 119 -9.11 -8.50 10.09
C ARG A 119 -9.28 -10.01 10.04
N LYS A 120 -8.18 -10.77 10.07
CA LYS A 120 -8.23 -12.24 10.01
C LYS A 120 -9.10 -12.82 11.12
N ARG A 121 -8.96 -12.29 12.33
CA ARG A 121 -9.77 -12.69 13.49
C ARG A 121 -11.25 -12.34 13.30
N LEU A 122 -11.56 -11.14 12.82
CA LEU A 122 -12.95 -10.71 12.57
C LEU A 122 -13.61 -11.56 11.49
N THR A 123 -12.91 -11.87 10.40
CA THR A 123 -13.44 -12.72 9.33
C THR A 123 -13.63 -14.16 9.78
N ALA A 124 -12.72 -14.71 10.59
CA ALA A 124 -12.84 -16.06 11.14
C ALA A 124 -14.02 -16.15 12.11
N LYS A 125 -14.23 -15.15 12.97
CA LYS A 125 -15.37 -15.09 13.89
C LYS A 125 -16.70 -15.06 13.14
N LYS A 126 -16.82 -14.20 12.12
CA LYS A 126 -18.03 -14.10 11.29
C LYS A 126 -18.34 -15.41 10.55
N LYS A 127 -17.32 -16.11 10.06
CA LYS A 127 -17.51 -17.42 9.41
C LYS A 127 -18.03 -18.48 10.38
N ALA A 128 -17.50 -18.51 11.60
CA ALA A 128 -17.97 -19.42 12.66
C ALA A 128 -19.42 -19.11 13.09
N GLU A 129 -19.79 -17.84 13.17
CA GLU A 129 -21.16 -17.42 13.51
C GLU A 129 -22.17 -17.82 12.42
N VAL A 130 -21.79 -17.74 11.13
CA VAL A 130 -22.64 -18.16 10.00
C VAL A 130 -22.79 -19.68 9.98
N GLU A 131 -21.70 -20.45 10.17
CA GLU A 131 -21.76 -21.92 10.25
C GLU A 131 -22.61 -22.42 11.44
N GLN A 132 -22.57 -21.72 12.58
CA GLN A 132 -23.43 -22.08 13.73
C GLN A 132 -24.90 -21.69 13.50
N GLY A 133 -25.19 -20.59 12.77
CA GLY A 133 -26.54 -20.19 12.40
C GLY A 133 -27.19 -21.16 11.41
N GLU A 134 -26.43 -21.70 10.46
CA GLU A 134 -26.92 -22.69 9.49
C GLU A 134 -27.21 -24.07 10.14
N LEU A 135 -26.38 -24.48 11.12
CA LEU A 135 -26.60 -25.72 11.88
C LEU A 135 -27.82 -25.63 12.82
N GLY A 136 -28.13 -24.42 13.33
CA GLY A 136 -29.33 -24.17 14.16
C GLY A 136 -30.63 -24.07 13.36
N GLY A 137 -30.56 -23.73 12.06
CA GLY A 137 -31.72 -23.61 11.18
C GLY A 137 -32.21 -24.93 10.54
N GLN A 138 -31.40 -25.97 10.52
CA GLN A 138 -31.78 -27.28 9.94
C GLN A 138 -32.55 -28.20 10.85
N ALA A 139 -32.81 -27.84 12.10
CA ALA A 139 -33.61 -28.64 13.01
C ALA A 139 -35.13 -28.48 12.87
N GLY A 140 -35.63 -27.75 11.92
CA GLY A 140 -37.06 -27.54 11.72
C GLY A 140 -37.41 -27.09 10.29
N GLN A 141 -37.46 -28.00 9.34
CA GLN A 141 -38.46 -28.08 8.28
C GLN A 141 -38.00 -29.06 7.20
N GLY A 142 -38.73 -30.13 7.03
CA GLY A 142 -38.61 -31.02 5.92
C GLY A 142 -39.29 -30.45 4.66
N GLU A 143 -38.81 -30.98 3.56
CA GLU A 143 -39.49 -31.13 2.26
C GLU A 143 -39.62 -29.95 1.27
N ASN A 144 -38.96 -30.16 0.14
CA ASN A 144 -39.27 -29.60 -1.19
C ASN A 144 -39.07 -28.10 -1.45
N ALA A 145 -37.87 -27.71 -1.87
CA ALA A 145 -37.73 -26.65 -2.86
C ALA A 145 -36.47 -26.86 -3.72
N GLN A 146 -36.71 -27.13 -5.02
CA GLN A 146 -35.70 -27.07 -6.08
C GLN A 146 -35.03 -25.71 -6.08
N LEU A 147 -33.70 -25.69 -5.90
CA LEU A 147 -32.89 -24.47 -5.97
C LEU A 147 -32.66 -24.09 -7.42
N PRO A 148 -32.99 -22.88 -7.86
CA PRO A 148 -32.49 -22.32 -9.11
C PRO A 148 -30.98 -22.07 -8.97
N ILE A 149 -30.21 -22.56 -9.92
CA ILE A 149 -28.79 -22.23 -10.07
C ILE A 149 -28.73 -20.77 -10.51
N THR A 150 -28.58 -19.87 -9.58
CA THR A 150 -28.25 -18.46 -9.82
C THR A 150 -26.84 -18.18 -9.38
N ASN A 151 -26.07 -17.59 -10.28
CA ASN A 151 -24.72 -17.10 -10.18
C ASN A 151 -24.39 -16.63 -8.76
N HIS A 152 -23.33 -17.18 -8.17
CA HIS A 152 -22.78 -16.74 -6.88
C HIS A 152 -22.30 -15.29 -6.95
N GLU A 153 -23.24 -14.34 -6.90
CA GLU A 153 -22.97 -13.08 -6.24
C GLU A 153 -22.94 -13.38 -4.74
N LEU A 154 -21.75 -13.34 -4.15
CA LEU A 154 -21.57 -13.37 -2.71
C LEU A 154 -22.51 -12.33 -2.09
N PRO A 155 -23.32 -12.66 -1.07
CA PRO A 155 -24.22 -11.70 -0.45
C PRO A 155 -23.38 -10.51 0.04
N ASN A 156 -23.64 -9.36 -0.56
CA ASN A 156 -23.12 -8.06 -0.18
C ASN A 156 -23.81 -7.62 1.13
N ASN A 157 -23.55 -8.35 2.20
CA ASN A 157 -24.00 -8.03 3.56
C ASN A 157 -22.78 -7.73 4.44
N SER A 158 -21.93 -6.81 3.93
CA SER A 158 -21.01 -6.09 4.79
C SER A 158 -21.86 -5.13 5.62
N ASN A 159 -22.01 -5.41 6.93
CA ASN A 159 -22.29 -4.36 7.90
C ASN A 159 -21.13 -3.38 7.84
N ILE A 160 -21.16 -2.46 6.87
CA ILE A 160 -20.25 -1.33 6.77
C ILE A 160 -20.60 -0.47 7.97
N ILE A 161 -19.71 -0.48 8.98
CA ILE A 161 -19.88 0.29 10.23
C ILE A 161 -19.94 1.80 9.93
N PHE A 162 -19.47 2.20 8.72
CA PHE A 162 -19.41 3.58 8.26
C PHE A 162 -20.04 3.73 6.88
N HIS A 163 -20.61 4.91 6.60
CA HIS A 163 -21.09 5.26 5.28
C HIS A 163 -19.96 5.11 4.24
N PRO A 164 -20.19 4.51 3.05
CA PRO A 164 -19.13 4.20 2.07
C PRO A 164 -18.28 5.43 1.69
N THR A 165 -18.92 6.60 1.59
CA THR A 165 -18.21 7.85 1.30
C THR A 165 -17.26 8.25 2.41
N PHE A 166 -17.67 8.11 3.68
CA PHE A 166 -16.80 8.40 4.83
C PHE A 166 -15.61 7.46 4.88
N ALA A 167 -15.83 6.15 4.64
CA ALA A 167 -14.76 5.16 4.58
C ALA A 167 -13.72 5.48 3.48
N LYS A 168 -14.16 5.92 2.29
CA LYS A 168 -13.28 6.35 1.20
C LYS A 168 -12.48 7.61 1.58
N ILE A 169 -13.13 8.61 2.17
CA ILE A 169 -12.48 9.86 2.61
C ILE A 169 -11.44 9.55 3.69
N ALA A 170 -11.79 8.78 4.71
CA ALA A 170 -10.89 8.40 5.80
C ALA A 170 -9.67 7.62 5.28
N THR A 171 -9.90 6.62 4.41
CA THR A 171 -8.84 5.83 3.79
C THR A 171 -7.92 6.71 2.94
N GLY A 172 -8.49 7.57 2.09
CA GLY A 172 -7.73 8.46 1.22
C GLY A 172 -6.93 9.49 2.00
N SER A 173 -7.55 10.12 3.01
CA SER A 173 -6.87 11.13 3.85
C SER A 173 -5.70 10.51 4.63
N ALA A 174 -5.90 9.35 5.24
CA ALA A 174 -4.82 8.63 5.93
C ALA A 174 -3.70 8.23 4.96
N ALA A 175 -4.07 7.65 3.81
CA ALA A 175 -3.11 7.24 2.80
C ALA A 175 -2.31 8.40 2.23
N GLY A 176 -2.95 9.54 1.94
CA GLY A 176 -2.29 10.74 1.44
C GLY A 176 -1.30 11.31 2.44
N LEU A 177 -1.74 11.51 3.70
CA LEU A 177 -0.87 12.01 4.77
C LEU A 177 0.41 11.16 4.90
N LEU A 178 0.24 9.84 4.95
CA LEU A 178 1.35 8.90 5.12
C LEU A 178 2.20 8.77 3.83
N ALA A 179 1.59 8.96 2.66
CA ALA A 179 2.33 9.03 1.40
C ALA A 179 3.31 10.21 1.39
N GLY A 180 2.84 11.39 1.80
CA GLY A 180 3.68 12.58 1.90
C GLY A 180 4.73 12.49 3.00
N LEU A 181 4.35 11.98 4.16
CA LEU A 181 5.22 11.91 5.34
C LEU A 181 6.35 10.88 5.17
N PHE A 182 6.06 9.70 4.62
CA PHE A 182 7.00 8.58 4.58
C PHE A 182 7.47 8.21 3.16
N GLY A 183 6.94 8.82 2.11
CA GLY A 183 7.35 8.51 0.74
C GLY A 183 7.03 7.08 0.30
N VAL A 184 5.99 6.47 0.88
CA VAL A 184 5.59 5.07 0.57
C VAL A 184 4.40 4.99 -0.38
N GLY A 185 3.91 6.13 -0.90
CA GLY A 185 2.76 6.18 -1.79
C GLY A 185 1.40 5.94 -1.11
N GLY A 186 1.36 5.74 0.21
CA GLY A 186 0.14 5.51 1.00
C GLY A 186 -0.44 4.09 0.93
N GLY A 187 0.03 3.24 0.00
CA GLY A 187 -0.50 1.88 -0.19
C GLY A 187 -0.39 0.97 1.03
N VAL A 188 0.63 1.18 1.85
CA VAL A 188 0.87 0.40 3.07
C VAL A 188 -0.36 0.42 4.00
N ILE A 189 -0.94 1.59 4.24
CA ILE A 189 -2.12 1.73 5.10
C ILE A 189 -3.43 1.60 4.30
N MET A 190 -3.40 1.95 3.02
CA MET A 190 -4.59 1.95 2.17
C MET A 190 -5.13 0.53 1.96
N VAL A 191 -4.25 -0.45 1.69
CA VAL A 191 -4.67 -1.85 1.49
C VAL A 191 -5.42 -2.38 2.72
N PRO A 192 -4.87 -2.36 3.96
CA PRO A 192 -5.63 -2.82 5.12
C PRO A 192 -6.90 -2.00 5.41
N LEU A 193 -6.89 -0.67 5.18
CA LEU A 193 -8.08 0.14 5.39
C LEU A 193 -9.19 -0.16 4.38
N GLN A 194 -8.88 -0.35 3.10
CA GLN A 194 -9.86 -0.77 2.09
C GLN A 194 -10.50 -2.11 2.47
N ILE A 195 -9.70 -3.03 2.96
CA ILE A 195 -10.16 -4.32 3.41
C ILE A 195 -11.05 -4.23 4.65
N LEU A 196 -10.69 -3.38 5.63
CA LEU A 196 -11.43 -3.23 6.89
C LEU A 196 -12.68 -2.37 6.76
N LEU A 197 -12.57 -1.22 6.07
CA LEU A 197 -13.63 -0.21 6.00
C LEU A 197 -14.54 -0.37 4.79
N LEU A 198 -14.01 -0.86 3.67
CA LEU A 198 -14.75 -1.04 2.41
C LEU A 198 -15.09 -2.51 2.13
N GLY A 199 -14.61 -3.46 2.93
CA GLY A 199 -14.89 -4.88 2.77
C GLY A 199 -14.27 -5.52 1.53
N GLU A 200 -13.28 -4.88 0.89
CA GLU A 200 -12.68 -5.35 -0.36
C GLU A 200 -11.83 -6.61 -0.18
N SER A 201 -11.70 -7.40 -1.24
CA SER A 201 -10.72 -8.48 -1.27
C SER A 201 -9.29 -7.94 -1.28
N ILE A 202 -8.31 -8.74 -0.82
CA ILE A 202 -6.91 -8.29 -0.81
C ILE A 202 -6.41 -7.93 -2.22
N LYS A 203 -6.82 -8.67 -3.25
CA LYS A 203 -6.43 -8.38 -4.63
C LYS A 203 -7.05 -7.10 -5.15
N THR A 204 -8.35 -6.90 -4.92
CA THR A 204 -9.05 -5.65 -5.29
C THR A 204 -8.42 -4.45 -4.61
N ALA A 205 -8.16 -4.54 -3.29
CA ALA A 205 -7.50 -3.47 -2.54
C ALA A 205 -6.10 -3.14 -3.09
N ILE A 206 -5.30 -4.15 -3.45
CA ILE A 206 -3.97 -3.97 -4.07
C ILE A 206 -4.10 -3.27 -5.44
N GLN A 207 -5.02 -3.71 -6.28
CA GLN A 207 -5.22 -3.17 -7.63
C GLN A 207 -5.72 -1.73 -7.60
N THR A 208 -6.70 -1.44 -6.74
CA THR A 208 -7.22 -0.08 -6.52
C THR A 208 -6.15 0.82 -5.90
N SER A 209 -5.37 0.31 -4.93
CA SER A 209 -4.34 1.11 -4.27
C SER A 209 -3.29 1.63 -5.24
N LEU A 210 -2.85 0.83 -6.22
CA LEU A 210 -1.90 1.29 -7.24
C LEU A 210 -2.43 2.50 -8.02
N GLY A 211 -3.72 2.53 -8.36
CA GLY A 211 -4.36 3.67 -9.02
C GLY A 211 -4.36 4.93 -8.13
N VAL A 212 -4.71 4.78 -6.86
CA VAL A 212 -4.70 5.89 -5.90
C VAL A 212 -3.28 6.37 -5.62
N ILE A 213 -2.30 5.45 -5.55
CA ILE A 213 -0.89 5.78 -5.35
C ILE A 213 -0.35 6.71 -6.46
N VAL A 214 -0.81 6.59 -7.71
CA VAL A 214 -0.44 7.55 -8.76
C VAL A 214 -0.75 8.96 -8.32
N ILE A 215 -1.97 9.19 -7.83
CA ILE A 215 -2.46 10.51 -7.40
C ILE A 215 -1.68 11.00 -6.17
N THR A 216 -1.57 10.15 -5.15
CA THR A 216 -0.89 10.51 -3.88
C THR A 216 0.59 10.74 -4.07
N ALA A 217 1.26 9.91 -4.87
CA ALA A 217 2.69 10.04 -5.13
C ALA A 217 3.02 11.28 -5.97
N ILE A 218 2.21 11.64 -6.96
CA ILE A 218 2.36 12.90 -7.71
C ILE A 218 2.23 14.08 -6.74
N SER A 219 1.18 14.11 -5.92
CA SER A 219 0.97 15.19 -4.95
C SER A 219 2.12 15.29 -3.94
N ALA A 220 2.50 14.17 -3.31
CA ALA A 220 3.61 14.13 -2.34
C ALA A 220 4.94 14.56 -2.97
N THR A 221 5.26 14.03 -4.16
CA THR A 221 6.50 14.38 -4.88
C THR A 221 6.54 15.86 -5.26
N ALA A 222 5.44 16.44 -5.70
CA ALA A 222 5.35 17.87 -5.97
C ALA A 222 5.62 18.70 -4.71
N GLY A 223 5.06 18.32 -3.57
CA GLY A 223 5.31 18.97 -2.28
C GLY A 223 6.77 18.87 -1.84
N HIS A 224 7.42 17.74 -2.02
CA HIS A 224 8.84 17.55 -1.72
C HIS A 224 9.75 18.27 -2.74
N ALA A 225 9.38 18.27 -4.02
CA ALA A 225 10.12 18.94 -5.08
C ALA A 225 10.15 20.46 -4.87
N ALA A 226 9.02 21.05 -4.47
CA ALA A 226 8.95 22.47 -4.14
C ALA A 226 9.88 22.88 -2.99
N ARG A 227 10.31 21.92 -2.16
CA ARG A 227 11.27 22.12 -1.07
C ARG A 227 12.70 21.68 -1.40
N GLY A 228 12.97 21.29 -2.64
CA GLY A 228 14.30 20.88 -3.09
C GLY A 228 14.78 19.52 -2.55
N ASN A 229 13.88 18.69 -2.02
CA ASN A 229 14.25 17.42 -1.38
C ASN A 229 14.39 16.24 -2.36
N VAL A 230 13.99 16.39 -3.63
CA VAL A 230 13.97 15.29 -4.61
C VAL A 230 15.30 15.16 -5.33
N LEU A 231 15.92 13.99 -5.29
CA LEU A 231 17.09 13.62 -6.09
C LEU A 231 16.62 13.03 -7.42
N TRP A 232 16.45 13.91 -8.43
CA TRP A 232 15.80 13.56 -9.69
C TRP A 232 16.44 12.37 -10.41
N VAL A 233 17.78 12.37 -10.55
CA VAL A 233 18.50 11.32 -11.25
C VAL A 233 18.32 9.96 -10.56
N VAL A 234 18.48 9.92 -9.25
CA VAL A 234 18.30 8.70 -8.44
C VAL A 234 16.86 8.19 -8.55
N GLY A 235 15.89 9.10 -8.41
CA GLY A 235 14.47 8.76 -8.49
C GLY A 235 14.03 8.24 -9.86
N LEU A 236 14.59 8.78 -10.94
CA LEU A 236 14.31 8.31 -12.31
C LEU A 236 14.92 6.94 -12.59
N ILE A 237 16.12 6.64 -12.09
CA ILE A 237 16.76 5.33 -12.24
C ILE A 237 15.97 4.27 -11.48
N LEU A 238 15.63 4.55 -10.21
CA LEU A 238 14.78 3.67 -9.39
C LEU A 238 13.41 3.46 -10.02
N GLY A 239 12.80 4.54 -10.53
CA GLY A 239 11.50 4.50 -11.20
C GLY A 239 11.53 3.71 -12.50
N GLY A 240 12.58 3.83 -13.31
CA GLY A 240 12.79 3.05 -14.52
C GLY A 240 12.87 1.55 -14.23
N GLY A 241 13.64 1.15 -13.21
CA GLY A 241 13.65 -0.22 -12.72
C GLY A 241 12.27 -0.65 -12.21
N GLY A 242 11.64 0.20 -11.40
CA GLY A 242 10.31 -0.02 -10.83
C GLY A 242 9.21 -0.23 -11.88
N LEU A 243 9.29 0.49 -12.99
CA LEU A 243 8.39 0.33 -14.13
C LEU A 243 8.41 -1.11 -14.66
N LEU A 244 9.60 -1.68 -14.89
CA LEU A 244 9.76 -3.04 -15.37
C LEU A 244 9.24 -4.06 -14.34
N GLY A 245 9.62 -3.88 -13.07
CA GLY A 245 9.18 -4.75 -11.98
C GLY A 245 7.66 -4.77 -11.80
N ALA A 246 7.02 -3.61 -11.84
CA ALA A 246 5.57 -3.49 -11.67
C ALA A 246 4.78 -4.11 -12.85
N GLN A 247 5.26 -3.96 -14.08
CA GLN A 247 4.63 -4.59 -15.25
C GLN A 247 4.57 -6.11 -15.12
N VAL A 248 5.66 -6.71 -14.65
CA VAL A 248 5.73 -8.16 -14.45
C VAL A 248 4.82 -8.59 -13.31
N SER A 249 4.97 -7.98 -12.13
CA SER A 249 4.28 -8.42 -10.92
C SER A 249 2.76 -8.23 -10.98
N THR A 250 2.27 -7.10 -11.47
CA THR A 250 0.82 -6.86 -11.61
C THR A 250 0.15 -7.84 -12.55
N ARG A 251 0.84 -8.29 -13.61
CA ARG A 251 0.34 -9.29 -14.55
C ARG A 251 0.16 -10.67 -13.89
N PHE A 252 1.03 -11.02 -12.94
CA PHE A 252 0.98 -12.30 -12.25
C PHE A 252 0.12 -12.29 -10.98
N LEU A 253 -0.18 -11.13 -10.39
CA LEU A 253 -0.95 -11.00 -9.15
C LEU A 253 -2.30 -11.77 -9.18
N PRO A 254 -3.13 -11.70 -10.24
CA PRO A 254 -4.41 -12.43 -10.26
C PRO A 254 -4.27 -13.95 -10.14
N ARG A 255 -3.12 -14.50 -10.55
CA ARG A 255 -2.82 -15.94 -10.51
C ARG A 255 -2.35 -16.45 -9.16
N LEU A 256 -1.93 -15.54 -8.26
CA LEU A 256 -1.43 -15.92 -6.95
C LEU A 256 -2.58 -16.21 -5.97
N PRO A 257 -2.48 -17.23 -5.11
CA PRO A 257 -3.41 -17.43 -4.01
C PRO A 257 -3.34 -16.28 -3.00
N ASP A 258 -4.48 -15.83 -2.48
CA ASP A 258 -4.57 -14.74 -1.49
C ASP A 258 -3.73 -15.01 -0.24
N ARG A 259 -3.60 -16.29 0.13
CA ARG A 259 -2.78 -16.71 1.28
C ARG A 259 -1.29 -16.37 1.08
N ILE A 260 -0.76 -16.60 -0.14
CA ILE A 260 0.64 -16.29 -0.47
C ILE A 260 0.85 -14.79 -0.49
N VAL A 261 -0.07 -14.03 -1.11
CA VAL A 261 -0.01 -12.56 -1.14
C VAL A 261 -0.03 -11.97 0.26
N SER A 262 -0.95 -12.44 1.10
CA SER A 262 -1.06 -11.99 2.50
C SER A 262 0.18 -12.35 3.34
N LEU A 263 0.75 -13.54 3.15
CA LEU A 263 1.96 -13.95 3.86
C LEU A 263 3.17 -13.10 3.44
N ALA A 264 3.37 -12.93 2.12
CA ALA A 264 4.45 -12.11 1.58
C ALA A 264 4.34 -10.65 2.07
N PHE A 265 3.13 -10.08 2.11
CA PHE A 265 2.89 -8.75 2.64
C PHE A 265 3.32 -8.63 4.11
N ARG A 266 2.89 -9.56 4.96
CA ARG A 266 3.22 -9.56 6.40
C ARG A 266 4.71 -9.77 6.66
N SER A 267 5.33 -10.74 5.99
CA SER A 267 6.76 -11.03 6.17
C SER A 267 7.63 -9.84 5.76
N LEU A 268 7.29 -9.20 4.65
CA LEU A 268 7.98 -7.99 4.21
C LEU A 268 7.87 -6.87 5.25
N LEU A 269 6.65 -6.56 5.73
CA LEU A 269 6.43 -5.52 6.73
C LEU A 269 7.18 -5.82 8.04
N ALA A 270 7.22 -7.08 8.48
CA ALA A 270 7.92 -7.48 9.69
C ALA A 270 9.45 -7.27 9.56
N VAL A 271 10.04 -7.75 8.47
CA VAL A 271 11.49 -7.57 8.22
C VAL A 271 11.83 -6.08 8.12
N LEU A 272 11.04 -5.32 7.36
CA LEU A 272 11.29 -3.89 7.19
C LEU A 272 11.09 -3.10 8.48
N SER A 273 10.11 -3.44 9.33
CA SER A 273 9.90 -2.73 10.59
C SER A 273 11.11 -2.90 11.53
N ILE A 274 11.65 -4.11 11.64
CA ILE A 274 12.85 -4.37 12.45
C ILE A 274 14.03 -3.55 11.92
N TYR A 275 14.24 -3.55 10.61
CA TYR A 275 15.33 -2.82 9.98
C TYR A 275 15.20 -1.31 10.16
N VAL A 276 13.99 -0.75 10.00
CA VAL A 276 13.74 0.69 10.16
C VAL A 276 13.91 1.13 11.63
N PHE A 277 13.48 0.32 12.60
CA PHE A 277 13.74 0.61 14.02
C PHE A 277 15.23 0.61 14.33
N TRP A 278 16.00 -0.30 13.76
CA TRP A 278 17.45 -0.30 13.89
C TRP A 278 18.07 0.97 13.29
N GLN A 279 17.65 1.40 12.11
CA GLN A 279 18.08 2.66 11.49
C GLN A 279 17.69 3.88 12.33
N ALA A 280 16.47 3.92 12.89
CA ALA A 280 16.02 5.00 13.78
C ALA A 280 16.92 5.10 15.01
N TRP A 281 17.25 3.96 15.61
CA TRP A 281 18.17 3.89 16.76
C TRP A 281 19.57 4.40 16.41
N GLN A 282 20.13 4.02 15.27
CA GLN A 282 21.42 4.52 14.80
C GLN A 282 21.42 6.05 14.59
N LYS A 283 20.34 6.59 14.02
CA LYS A 283 20.22 8.04 13.82
C LYS A 283 19.96 8.81 15.11
N PHE A 284 19.42 8.16 16.14
CA PHE A 284 19.25 8.76 17.47
C PHE A 284 20.57 8.85 18.25
N ILE A 285 21.43 7.82 18.14
CA ILE A 285 22.73 7.80 18.84
C ILE A 285 23.76 8.70 18.17
N ASN A 286 23.73 8.79 16.83
CA ASN A 286 24.76 9.48 16.04
C ASN A 286 24.36 10.91 15.63
N GLY A 287 23.17 11.37 15.99
CA GLY A 287 22.67 12.72 15.70
C GLY A 287 22.48 13.53 16.93
#